data_a70f6b5414378afcc10e27237073c055
#
_entry.id   a70f6b5414378afcc10e27237073c055
#
_cell.length_a   1.000
_cell.length_b   1.000
_cell.length_c   1.000
_cell.angle_alpha   90.00
_cell.angle_beta   90.00
_cell.angle_gamma   90.00
#
_symmetry.space_group_name_H-M   'P 1'
#
loop_
_entity.id
_entity.type
_entity.pdbx_description
1 polymer ?
#
loop_
_entity_poly.entity_id
_entity_poly.type
_entity_poly.pdbx_seq_one_letter_code
_entity_poly.pdbx_strand_id
1 'polypeptide(L)'
;MIPFATSIAVLSLVQGAVVAVPRAWEPERLERLRSRRWALIPPVSVLAFVLIAREAERTSADGLTYLALVAVPALAALTLGRLAWYAEPPRPRWALLVVPMFALAWADRGGVAGEAAALGLSALSCAALGALLAALTPARWLAAGIVTMAATDTALVVANLLQKPNNALNAAHPAAGLPRLQTAVFGTAMMGYGDLFVAGVLGGLLATAMGRRRQLRGATLAAALALGFDLLFFFVDELPATVPVALTLLVLMARRPGLTRSPMGLAPPAREASLSGSAADGSPERSAPGPARTPPPRAPAGR
;
A
#
# COMPACT_ATOMS: atom_id res chain seq x y z
N MET A 1 9.00 -20.83 -23.08
CA MET A 1 7.99 -20.85 -21.98
C MET A 1 8.73 -20.70 -20.65
N ILE A 2 8.27 -19.81 -19.77
CA ILE A 2 8.86 -19.64 -18.42
C ILE A 2 8.36 -20.82 -17.56
N PRO A 3 9.24 -21.49 -16.79
CA PRO A 3 8.83 -22.55 -15.87
C PRO A 3 7.86 -22.02 -14.80
N PHE A 4 6.89 -22.84 -14.39
CA PHE A 4 5.88 -22.47 -13.38
C PHE A 4 6.50 -21.97 -12.08
N ALA A 5 7.54 -22.66 -11.57
CA ALA A 5 8.24 -22.23 -10.35
C ALA A 5 8.85 -20.82 -10.46
N THR A 6 9.39 -20.44 -11.64
CA THR A 6 9.92 -19.10 -11.88
C THR A 6 8.79 -18.07 -11.91
N SER A 7 7.66 -18.41 -12.52
CA SER A 7 6.49 -17.54 -12.60
C SER A 7 5.93 -17.23 -11.21
N ILE A 8 5.78 -18.23 -10.35
CA ILE A 8 5.34 -18.08 -8.98
C ILE A 8 6.34 -17.22 -8.18
N ALA A 9 7.64 -17.54 -8.29
CA ALA A 9 8.66 -16.77 -7.57
C ALA A 9 8.65 -15.29 -7.93
N VAL A 10 8.44 -14.94 -9.21
CA VAL A 10 8.30 -13.54 -9.64
C VAL A 10 7.07 -12.89 -9.00
N LEU A 11 5.92 -13.56 -9.02
CA LEU A 11 4.70 -13.01 -8.41
C LEU A 11 4.85 -12.79 -6.90
N SER A 12 5.43 -13.75 -6.16
CA SER A 12 5.71 -13.63 -4.72
C SER A 12 6.68 -12.48 -4.43
N LEU A 13 7.73 -12.29 -5.27
CA LEU A 13 8.67 -11.18 -5.15
C LEU A 13 7.98 -9.84 -5.43
N VAL A 14 7.10 -9.78 -6.43
CA VAL A 14 6.32 -8.57 -6.74
C VAL A 14 5.36 -8.25 -5.59
N GLN A 15 4.73 -9.24 -4.98
CA GLN A 15 3.89 -9.03 -3.79
C GLN A 15 4.72 -8.41 -2.65
N GLY A 16 5.92 -8.89 -2.38
CA GLY A 16 6.85 -8.27 -1.44
C GLY A 16 7.28 -6.86 -1.85
N ALA A 17 7.56 -6.63 -3.13
CA ALA A 17 7.92 -5.31 -3.65
C ALA A 17 6.78 -4.31 -3.47
N VAL A 18 5.53 -4.72 -3.69
CA VAL A 18 4.34 -3.90 -3.44
C VAL A 18 4.25 -3.47 -1.98
N VAL A 19 4.61 -4.32 -1.02
CA VAL A 19 4.73 -3.94 0.40
C VAL A 19 5.84 -2.91 0.62
N ALA A 20 6.95 -3.01 -0.12
CA ALA A 20 8.11 -2.13 0.05
C ALA A 20 7.93 -0.73 -0.56
N VAL A 21 7.13 -0.59 -1.62
CA VAL A 21 7.03 0.65 -2.41
C VAL A 21 6.33 1.81 -1.70
N PRO A 22 5.20 1.64 -0.99
CA PRO A 22 4.46 2.75 -0.40
C PRO A 22 5.34 3.64 0.50
N ARG A 23 5.15 4.95 0.39
CA ARG A 23 5.72 5.94 1.29
C ARG A 23 4.61 6.53 2.14
N ALA A 24 4.92 6.91 3.37
CA ALA A 24 3.97 7.60 4.22
C ALA A 24 3.45 8.85 3.49
N TRP A 25 2.13 9.03 3.48
CA TRP A 25 1.52 10.23 2.94
C TRP A 25 1.44 11.26 4.06
N GLU A 26 1.79 12.51 3.79
CA GLU A 26 1.67 13.58 4.80
C GLU A 26 0.21 13.77 5.18
N PRO A 27 -0.16 13.56 6.45
CA PRO A 27 -1.56 13.44 6.84
C PRO A 27 -2.30 14.79 6.89
N GLU A 28 -1.61 15.93 6.97
CA GLU A 28 -2.23 17.22 7.27
C GLU A 28 -3.37 17.60 6.31
N ARG A 29 -3.22 17.31 5.00
CA ARG A 29 -4.25 17.62 4.00
C ARG A 29 -5.42 16.62 3.99
N LEU A 30 -5.19 15.39 4.44
CA LEU A 30 -6.15 14.29 4.41
C LEU A 30 -6.76 13.99 5.79
N GLU A 31 -6.31 14.66 6.85
CA GLU A 31 -6.74 14.41 8.22
C GLU A 31 -8.25 14.57 8.40
N ARG A 32 -8.85 15.56 7.72
CA ARG A 32 -10.31 15.79 7.73
C ARG A 32 -11.11 14.64 7.12
N LEU A 33 -10.51 13.88 6.18
CA LEU A 33 -11.13 12.74 5.51
C LEU A 33 -10.85 11.42 6.23
N ARG A 34 -10.00 11.42 7.25
CA ARG A 34 -9.57 10.22 7.97
C ARG A 34 -10.72 9.61 8.76
N SER A 35 -11.10 8.38 8.41
CA SER A 35 -12.22 7.68 9.04
C SER A 35 -11.96 6.18 9.14
N ARG A 36 -12.50 5.57 10.22
CA ARG A 36 -12.50 4.11 10.40
C ARG A 36 -13.29 3.38 9.31
N ARG A 37 -14.23 4.04 8.64
CA ARG A 37 -15.08 3.45 7.60
C ARG A 37 -14.27 2.98 6.39
N TRP A 38 -13.16 3.61 6.10
CA TRP A 38 -12.28 3.23 4.99
C TRP A 38 -11.64 1.85 5.17
N ALA A 39 -11.56 1.33 6.41
CA ALA A 39 -11.08 -0.02 6.70
C ALA A 39 -11.98 -1.13 6.13
N LEU A 40 -13.22 -0.81 5.80
CA LEU A 40 -14.16 -1.74 5.18
C LEU A 40 -13.91 -1.94 3.69
N ILE A 41 -13.14 -1.05 3.03
CA ILE A 41 -12.88 -1.15 1.59
C ILE A 41 -12.30 -2.52 1.20
N PRO A 42 -11.21 -3.03 1.81
CA PRO A 42 -10.65 -4.31 1.41
C PRO A 42 -11.66 -5.48 1.51
N PRO A 43 -12.29 -5.77 2.65
CA PRO A 43 -13.20 -6.91 2.74
C PRO A 43 -14.51 -6.71 1.94
N VAL A 44 -15.05 -5.48 1.89
CA VAL A 44 -16.27 -5.20 1.13
C VAL A 44 -16.02 -5.28 -0.38
N SER A 45 -14.84 -4.89 -0.87
CA SER A 45 -14.53 -4.97 -2.29
C SER A 45 -14.55 -6.40 -2.83
N VAL A 46 -14.02 -7.37 -2.07
CA VAL A 46 -14.06 -8.80 -2.46
C VAL A 46 -15.49 -9.34 -2.39
N LEU A 47 -16.19 -9.04 -1.32
CA LEU A 47 -17.59 -9.51 -1.19
C LEU A 47 -18.47 -8.91 -2.28
N ALA A 48 -18.33 -7.61 -2.55
CA ALA A 48 -19.05 -6.94 -3.63
C ALA A 48 -18.71 -7.54 -5.00
N PHE A 49 -17.41 -7.80 -5.26
CA PHE A 49 -16.98 -8.46 -6.49
C PHE A 49 -17.69 -9.81 -6.67
N VAL A 50 -17.67 -10.68 -5.64
CA VAL A 50 -18.30 -12.01 -5.72
C VAL A 50 -19.82 -11.89 -5.92
N LEU A 51 -20.51 -10.99 -5.21
CA LEU A 51 -21.96 -10.82 -5.32
C LEU A 51 -22.35 -10.27 -6.71
N ILE A 52 -21.66 -9.23 -7.19
CA ILE A 52 -21.91 -8.62 -8.49
C ILE A 52 -21.61 -9.60 -9.62
N ALA A 53 -20.49 -10.33 -9.51
CA ALA A 53 -20.11 -11.30 -10.52
C ALA A 53 -21.07 -12.50 -10.60
N ARG A 54 -21.78 -12.84 -9.53
CA ARG A 54 -22.83 -13.89 -9.56
C ARG A 54 -24.07 -13.44 -10.30
N GLU A 55 -24.46 -12.17 -10.21
CA GLU A 55 -25.69 -11.64 -10.81
C GLU A 55 -25.47 -11.17 -12.28
N ALA A 56 -24.29 -10.64 -12.59
CA ALA A 56 -23.98 -10.03 -13.89
C ALA A 56 -22.56 -10.40 -14.36
N GLU A 57 -22.28 -11.69 -14.49
CA GLU A 57 -20.95 -12.28 -14.65
C GLU A 57 -20.12 -11.59 -15.76
N ARG A 58 -20.64 -11.53 -17.00
CA ARG A 58 -19.92 -10.93 -18.13
C ARG A 58 -19.82 -9.41 -18.03
N THR A 59 -20.92 -8.74 -17.73
CA THR A 59 -20.97 -7.28 -17.70
C THR A 59 -20.08 -6.72 -16.59
N SER A 60 -20.00 -7.41 -15.43
CA SER A 60 -19.14 -6.99 -14.32
C SER A 60 -17.66 -7.22 -14.65
N ALA A 61 -17.31 -8.33 -15.27
CA ALA A 61 -15.94 -8.63 -15.68
C ALA A 61 -15.44 -7.64 -16.74
N ASP A 62 -16.27 -7.32 -17.74
CA ASP A 62 -15.95 -6.31 -18.74
C ASP A 62 -15.81 -4.90 -18.11
N GLY A 63 -16.73 -4.52 -17.24
CA GLY A 63 -16.69 -3.24 -16.54
C GLY A 63 -15.41 -3.09 -15.70
N LEU A 64 -15.01 -4.12 -14.95
CA LEU A 64 -13.77 -4.12 -14.18
C LEU A 64 -12.53 -4.07 -15.08
N THR A 65 -12.56 -4.75 -16.23
CA THR A 65 -11.47 -4.74 -17.21
C THR A 65 -11.25 -3.32 -17.76
N TYR A 66 -12.31 -2.61 -18.17
CA TYR A 66 -12.19 -1.23 -18.65
C TYR A 66 -11.85 -0.24 -17.53
N LEU A 67 -12.40 -0.44 -16.33
CA LEU A 67 -12.01 0.35 -15.16
C LEU A 67 -10.52 0.21 -14.86
N ALA A 68 -9.97 -1.01 -14.91
CA ALA A 68 -8.56 -1.26 -14.70
C ALA A 68 -7.68 -0.57 -15.75
N LEU A 69 -8.09 -0.56 -17.03
CA LEU A 69 -7.37 0.13 -18.11
C LEU A 69 -7.19 1.63 -17.86
N VAL A 70 -8.11 2.27 -17.16
CA VAL A 70 -8.04 3.70 -16.84
C VAL A 70 -7.38 3.92 -15.46
N ALA A 71 -7.83 3.19 -14.45
CA ALA A 71 -7.42 3.42 -13.07
C ALA A 71 -5.97 2.97 -12.81
N VAL A 72 -5.56 1.82 -13.35
CA VAL A 72 -4.23 1.26 -13.08
C VAL A 72 -3.10 2.17 -13.59
N PRO A 73 -3.09 2.65 -14.84
CA PRO A 73 -2.07 3.59 -15.29
C PRO A 73 -2.06 4.91 -14.52
N ALA A 74 -3.24 5.47 -14.19
CA ALA A 74 -3.33 6.71 -13.43
C ALA A 74 -2.75 6.57 -12.02
N LEU A 75 -3.07 5.49 -11.32
CA LEU A 75 -2.53 5.20 -9.99
C LEU A 75 -1.04 4.85 -10.02
N ALA A 76 -0.58 4.14 -11.05
CA ALA A 76 0.85 3.86 -11.26
C ALA A 76 1.64 5.15 -11.48
N ALA A 77 1.10 6.09 -12.29
CA ALA A 77 1.69 7.42 -12.48
C ALA A 77 1.78 8.21 -11.16
N LEU A 78 0.75 8.12 -10.32
CA LEU A 78 0.75 8.73 -8.99
C LEU A 78 1.88 8.17 -8.12
N THR A 79 2.07 6.84 -8.10
CA THR A 79 3.17 6.21 -7.35
C THR A 79 4.53 6.65 -7.87
N LEU A 80 4.76 6.59 -9.18
CA LEU A 80 6.03 6.98 -9.80
C LEU A 80 6.33 8.46 -9.58
N GLY A 81 5.32 9.33 -9.74
CA GLY A 81 5.46 10.76 -9.49
C GLY A 81 5.85 11.06 -8.05
N ARG A 82 5.25 10.35 -7.08
CA ARG A 82 5.61 10.51 -5.67
C ARG A 82 6.99 9.97 -5.34
N LEU A 83 7.35 8.79 -5.84
CA LEU A 83 8.70 8.25 -5.63
C LEU A 83 9.76 9.20 -6.19
N ALA A 84 9.49 9.78 -7.35
CA ALA A 84 10.37 10.73 -7.99
C ALA A 84 10.43 12.09 -7.28
N TRP A 85 9.37 12.47 -6.58
CA TRP A 85 9.35 13.68 -5.76
C TRP A 85 10.31 13.59 -4.57
N TYR A 86 10.47 12.38 -4.00
CA TYR A 86 11.43 12.11 -2.91
C TYR A 86 12.85 11.82 -3.39
N ALA A 87 13.09 11.81 -4.70
CA ALA A 87 14.45 11.68 -5.25
C ALA A 87 15.20 13.02 -5.17
N GLU A 88 16.52 12.96 -5.05
CA GLU A 88 17.38 14.13 -5.08
C GLU A 88 18.24 14.13 -6.37
N PRO A 89 18.02 15.07 -7.31
CA PRO A 89 16.98 16.11 -7.34
C PRO A 89 15.59 15.53 -7.68
N PRO A 90 14.47 16.21 -7.29
CA PRO A 90 13.12 15.78 -7.62
C PRO A 90 12.92 15.68 -9.14
N ARG A 91 12.35 14.56 -9.59
CA ARG A 91 12.15 14.27 -11.02
C ARG A 91 10.71 13.82 -11.31
N PRO A 92 9.68 14.69 -11.14
CA PRO A 92 8.28 14.30 -11.27
C PRO A 92 7.92 13.72 -12.64
N ARG A 93 8.73 14.02 -13.68
CA ARG A 93 8.61 13.44 -15.02
C ARG A 93 8.69 11.90 -15.06
N TRP A 94 9.15 11.25 -14.01
CA TRP A 94 9.11 9.78 -13.93
C TRP A 94 7.68 9.22 -13.95
N ALA A 95 6.68 10.01 -13.60
CA ALA A 95 5.28 9.62 -13.80
C ALA A 95 4.97 9.26 -15.26
N LEU A 96 5.67 9.89 -16.23
CA LEU A 96 5.50 9.61 -17.65
C LEU A 96 6.02 8.24 -18.08
N LEU A 97 6.81 7.53 -17.24
CA LEU A 97 7.23 6.15 -17.51
C LEU A 97 6.04 5.17 -17.61
N VAL A 98 4.89 5.55 -17.09
CA VAL A 98 3.64 4.77 -17.27
C VAL A 98 3.29 4.63 -18.76
N VAL A 99 3.57 5.66 -19.58
CA VAL A 99 3.25 5.63 -21.02
C VAL A 99 4.03 4.54 -21.75
N PRO A 100 5.38 4.49 -21.71
CA PRO A 100 6.12 3.41 -22.34
C PRO A 100 5.84 2.04 -21.71
N MET A 101 5.57 1.95 -20.40
CA MET A 101 5.17 0.69 -19.77
C MET A 101 3.83 0.19 -20.34
N PHE A 102 2.83 1.07 -20.45
CA PHE A 102 1.55 0.71 -21.05
C PHE A 102 1.70 0.33 -22.53
N ALA A 103 2.47 1.09 -23.30
CA ALA A 103 2.77 0.79 -24.70
C ALA A 103 3.45 -0.57 -24.85
N LEU A 104 4.41 -0.89 -23.98
CA LEU A 104 5.09 -2.19 -23.96
C LEU A 104 4.12 -3.34 -23.62
N ALA A 105 3.28 -3.16 -22.59
CA ALA A 105 2.24 -4.13 -22.21
C ALA A 105 1.24 -4.38 -23.35
N TRP A 106 1.00 -3.37 -24.19
CA TRP A 106 0.11 -3.47 -25.35
C TRP A 106 0.82 -4.11 -26.57
N ALA A 107 2.06 -3.70 -26.87
CA ALA A 107 2.78 -4.15 -28.05
C ALA A 107 3.27 -5.60 -27.94
N ASP A 108 3.74 -6.00 -26.74
CA ASP A 108 4.29 -7.34 -26.48
C ASP A 108 3.31 -8.22 -25.66
N ARG A 109 2.05 -8.31 -26.13
CA ARG A 109 1.01 -9.12 -25.50
C ARG A 109 1.38 -10.60 -25.48
N GLY A 110 1.45 -11.19 -24.29
CA GLY A 110 1.85 -12.59 -24.10
C GLY A 110 3.37 -12.82 -24.19
N GLY A 111 4.15 -11.77 -24.42
CA GLY A 111 5.60 -11.79 -24.24
C GLY A 111 6.01 -11.41 -22.82
N VAL A 112 7.20 -11.87 -22.43
CA VAL A 112 7.70 -11.67 -21.05
C VAL A 112 7.83 -10.18 -20.69
N ALA A 113 8.25 -9.35 -21.64
CA ALA A 113 8.43 -7.93 -21.38
C ALA A 113 7.08 -7.19 -21.23
N GLY A 114 6.09 -7.57 -22.03
CA GLY A 114 4.73 -7.03 -21.92
C GLY A 114 4.03 -7.44 -20.62
N GLU A 115 4.15 -8.71 -20.24
CA GLU A 115 3.62 -9.22 -18.95
C GLU A 115 4.30 -8.52 -17.76
N ALA A 116 5.64 -8.36 -17.79
CA ALA A 116 6.37 -7.63 -16.76
C ALA A 116 5.93 -6.16 -16.66
N ALA A 117 5.68 -5.50 -17.79
CA ALA A 117 5.20 -4.14 -17.83
C ALA A 117 3.78 -4.02 -17.25
N ALA A 118 2.85 -4.91 -17.62
CA ALA A 118 1.49 -4.97 -17.08
C ALA A 118 1.50 -5.24 -15.57
N LEU A 119 2.29 -6.22 -15.13
CA LEU A 119 2.49 -6.56 -13.72
C LEU A 119 3.06 -5.37 -12.95
N GLY A 120 4.05 -4.68 -13.50
CA GLY A 120 4.63 -3.47 -12.91
C GLY A 120 3.62 -2.34 -12.75
N LEU A 121 2.77 -2.09 -13.75
CA LEU A 121 1.68 -1.11 -13.67
C LEU A 121 0.70 -1.47 -12.55
N SER A 122 0.26 -2.74 -12.48
CA SER A 122 -0.65 -3.22 -11.43
C SER A 122 -0.04 -3.11 -10.05
N ALA A 123 1.24 -3.50 -9.89
CA ALA A 123 1.98 -3.39 -8.63
C ALA A 123 2.10 -1.92 -8.15
N LEU A 124 2.45 -1.00 -9.04
CA LEU A 124 2.53 0.43 -8.71
C LEU A 124 1.16 1.02 -8.36
N SER A 125 0.10 0.62 -9.06
CA SER A 125 -1.26 1.07 -8.75
C SER A 125 -1.73 0.59 -7.38
N CYS A 126 -1.45 -0.66 -7.02
CA CYS A 126 -1.75 -1.22 -5.70
C CYS A 126 -0.96 -0.52 -4.59
N ALA A 127 0.29 -0.13 -4.85
CA ALA A 127 1.09 0.69 -3.92
C ALA A 127 0.47 2.07 -3.69
N ALA A 128 -0.07 2.73 -4.74
CA ALA A 128 -0.80 4.00 -4.60
C ALA A 128 -2.05 3.84 -3.74
N LEU A 129 -2.89 2.84 -4.06
CA LEU A 129 -4.12 2.56 -3.30
C LEU A 129 -3.82 2.25 -1.84
N GLY A 130 -2.79 1.44 -1.57
CA GLY A 130 -2.35 1.12 -0.22
C GLY A 130 -1.89 2.35 0.56
N ALA A 131 -1.11 3.23 -0.06
CA ALA A 131 -0.65 4.48 0.56
C ALA A 131 -1.83 5.43 0.85
N LEU A 132 -2.78 5.58 -0.10
CA LEU A 132 -3.99 6.37 0.07
C LEU A 132 -4.85 5.84 1.22
N LEU A 133 -5.11 4.54 1.23
CA LEU A 133 -5.95 3.92 2.25
C LEU A 133 -5.31 4.03 3.64
N ALA A 134 -3.98 3.89 3.74
CA ALA A 134 -3.24 4.09 4.98
C ALA A 134 -3.26 5.55 5.48
N ALA A 135 -3.31 6.53 4.58
CA ALA A 135 -3.46 7.94 4.94
C ALA A 135 -4.89 8.24 5.46
N LEU A 136 -5.91 7.61 4.87
CA LEU A 136 -7.32 7.85 5.19
C LEU A 136 -7.82 7.04 6.39
N THR A 137 -7.13 5.96 6.78
CA THR A 137 -7.61 5.01 7.79
C THR A 137 -6.69 4.99 9.01
N PRO A 138 -7.23 5.04 10.24
CA PRO A 138 -6.43 4.80 11.44
C PRO A 138 -5.81 3.40 11.42
N ALA A 139 -4.51 3.29 11.78
CA ALA A 139 -3.69 2.08 11.63
C ALA A 139 -4.33 0.81 12.23
N ARG A 140 -4.95 0.90 13.42
CA ARG A 140 -5.62 -0.23 14.08
C ARG A 140 -6.77 -0.81 13.26
N TRP A 141 -7.55 0.06 12.63
CA TRP A 141 -8.69 -0.35 11.81
C TRP A 141 -8.23 -0.92 10.48
N LEU A 142 -7.17 -0.34 9.91
CA LEU A 142 -6.57 -0.86 8.69
C LEU A 142 -5.97 -2.26 8.91
N ALA A 143 -5.30 -2.47 10.05
CA ALA A 143 -4.82 -3.80 10.45
C ALA A 143 -5.97 -4.82 10.58
N ALA A 144 -7.07 -4.43 11.24
CA ALA A 144 -8.27 -5.26 11.32
C ALA A 144 -8.85 -5.55 9.92
N GLY A 145 -8.89 -4.54 9.03
CA GLY A 145 -9.35 -4.71 7.64
C GLY A 145 -8.54 -5.74 6.86
N ILE A 146 -7.22 -5.75 7.00
CA ILE A 146 -6.34 -6.76 6.36
C ILE A 146 -6.66 -8.17 6.87
N VAL A 147 -6.80 -8.34 8.19
CA VAL A 147 -7.11 -9.65 8.78
C VAL A 147 -8.51 -10.12 8.35
N THR A 148 -9.50 -9.22 8.37
CA THR A 148 -10.86 -9.53 7.93
C THR A 148 -10.88 -9.91 6.45
N MET A 149 -10.11 -9.19 5.61
CA MET A 149 -9.98 -9.51 4.19
C MET A 149 -9.44 -10.92 3.98
N ALA A 150 -8.34 -11.29 4.67
CA ALA A 150 -7.76 -12.63 4.56
C ALA A 150 -8.71 -13.72 5.06
N ALA A 151 -9.46 -13.46 6.13
CA ALA A 151 -10.48 -14.39 6.62
C ALA A 151 -11.63 -14.57 5.63
N THR A 152 -12.11 -13.46 5.02
CA THR A 152 -13.15 -13.48 3.99
C THR A 152 -12.68 -14.24 2.75
N ASP A 153 -11.49 -13.95 2.27
CA ASP A 153 -10.88 -14.61 1.11
C ASP A 153 -10.75 -16.13 1.36
N THR A 154 -10.21 -16.51 2.51
CA THR A 154 -10.11 -17.93 2.91
C THR A 154 -11.49 -18.60 2.94
N ALA A 155 -12.49 -17.94 3.52
CA ALA A 155 -13.84 -18.48 3.58
C ALA A 155 -14.45 -18.67 2.19
N LEU A 156 -14.23 -17.72 1.27
CA LEU A 156 -14.72 -17.78 -0.11
C LEU A 156 -14.02 -18.89 -0.93
N VAL A 157 -12.70 -19.08 -0.74
CA VAL A 157 -11.94 -20.17 -1.36
C VAL A 157 -12.45 -21.52 -0.84
N VAL A 158 -12.55 -21.70 0.47
CA VAL A 158 -13.06 -22.96 1.08
C VAL A 158 -14.50 -23.27 0.65
N ALA A 159 -15.33 -22.24 0.50
CA ALA A 159 -16.72 -22.38 0.04
C ALA A 159 -16.82 -22.55 -1.50
N ASN A 160 -15.71 -22.52 -2.23
CA ASN A 160 -15.63 -22.58 -3.70
C ASN A 160 -16.51 -21.54 -4.42
N LEU A 161 -16.54 -20.32 -3.85
CA LEU A 161 -17.36 -19.21 -4.37
C LEU A 161 -16.57 -18.29 -5.31
N LEU A 162 -15.23 -18.39 -5.34
CA LEU A 162 -14.37 -17.54 -6.15
C LEU A 162 -14.12 -18.06 -7.56
N GLN A 163 -14.25 -19.37 -7.81
CA GLN A 163 -13.91 -19.96 -9.12
C GLN A 163 -14.69 -19.35 -10.29
N LYS A 164 -16.01 -19.25 -10.19
CA LYS A 164 -16.83 -18.67 -11.26
C LYS A 164 -16.51 -17.20 -11.52
N PRO A 165 -16.49 -16.29 -10.51
CA PRO A 165 -16.08 -14.92 -10.70
C PRO A 165 -14.66 -14.77 -11.28
N ASN A 166 -13.70 -15.56 -10.82
CA ASN A 166 -12.33 -15.52 -11.31
C ASN A 166 -12.25 -15.99 -12.76
N ASN A 167 -12.96 -17.06 -13.12
CA ASN A 167 -13.01 -17.55 -14.50
C ASN A 167 -13.62 -16.51 -15.45
N ALA A 168 -14.69 -15.82 -15.04
CA ALA A 168 -15.27 -14.75 -15.83
C ALA A 168 -14.31 -13.57 -16.02
N LEU A 169 -13.63 -13.15 -14.96
CA LEU A 169 -12.64 -12.07 -15.02
C LEU A 169 -11.42 -12.46 -15.88
N ASN A 170 -11.00 -13.71 -15.81
CA ASN A 170 -9.89 -14.24 -16.61
C ASN A 170 -10.25 -14.39 -18.08
N ALA A 171 -11.53 -14.68 -18.39
CA ALA A 171 -12.04 -14.75 -19.76
C ALA A 171 -12.30 -13.35 -20.36
N ALA A 172 -12.44 -12.31 -19.56
CA ALA A 172 -12.67 -10.97 -20.03
C ALA A 172 -11.43 -10.38 -20.70
N HIS A 173 -11.59 -9.97 -21.94
CA HIS A 173 -10.53 -9.36 -22.74
C HIS A 173 -10.99 -7.97 -23.22
N PRO A 174 -10.20 -6.92 -23.00
CA PRO A 174 -10.54 -5.61 -23.53
C PRO A 174 -10.45 -5.62 -25.06
N ALA A 175 -11.28 -4.77 -25.68
CA ALA A 175 -11.31 -4.62 -27.15
C ALA A 175 -9.94 -4.17 -27.69
N ALA A 176 -9.75 -4.34 -29.01
CA ALA A 176 -8.53 -3.94 -29.73
C ALA A 176 -7.22 -4.53 -29.18
N GLY A 177 -7.33 -5.62 -28.41
CA GLY A 177 -6.17 -6.29 -27.80
C GLY A 177 -5.39 -5.38 -26.82
N LEU A 178 -6.04 -4.48 -26.13
CA LEU A 178 -5.44 -3.71 -25.05
C LEU A 178 -4.94 -4.64 -23.92
N PRO A 179 -3.95 -4.24 -23.12
CA PRO A 179 -3.39 -5.10 -22.08
C PRO A 179 -4.43 -5.40 -20.99
N ARG A 180 -4.38 -6.60 -20.43
CA ARG A 180 -5.18 -6.98 -19.27
C ARG A 180 -4.48 -6.49 -18.01
N LEU A 181 -5.10 -5.55 -17.28
CA LEU A 181 -4.57 -4.97 -16.05
C LEU A 181 -5.40 -5.35 -14.81
N GLN A 182 -6.51 -6.05 -15.00
CA GLN A 182 -7.38 -6.53 -13.92
C GLN A 182 -6.82 -7.75 -13.17
N THR A 183 -5.83 -8.43 -13.77
CA THR A 183 -5.12 -9.58 -13.18
C THR A 183 -3.62 -9.41 -13.37
N ALA A 184 -2.84 -9.91 -12.45
CA ALA A 184 -1.39 -9.95 -12.53
C ALA A 184 -0.96 -11.29 -13.11
N VAL A 185 -0.48 -11.30 -14.34
CA VAL A 185 -0.04 -12.51 -15.05
C VAL A 185 1.46 -12.41 -15.29
N PHE A 186 2.18 -13.50 -15.07
CA PHE A 186 3.57 -13.64 -15.46
C PHE A 186 3.89 -15.08 -15.81
N GLY A 187 4.22 -15.32 -17.06
CA GLY A 187 4.48 -16.66 -17.59
C GLY A 187 3.25 -17.56 -17.49
N THR A 188 3.35 -18.62 -16.70
CA THR A 188 2.26 -19.60 -16.50
C THR A 188 1.50 -19.42 -15.19
N ALA A 189 1.86 -18.42 -14.37
CA ALA A 189 1.20 -18.14 -13.10
C ALA A 189 0.38 -16.86 -13.18
N MET A 190 -0.69 -16.81 -12.37
CA MET A 190 -1.60 -15.67 -12.28
C MET A 190 -1.96 -15.40 -10.81
N MET A 191 -2.06 -14.11 -10.49
CA MET A 191 -2.47 -13.60 -9.17
C MET A 191 -3.58 -12.58 -9.35
N GLY A 192 -4.55 -12.56 -8.46
CA GLY A 192 -5.62 -11.56 -8.46
C GLY A 192 -5.09 -10.16 -8.16
N TYR A 193 -5.69 -9.14 -8.78
CA TYR A 193 -5.38 -7.74 -8.44
C TYR A 193 -5.65 -7.44 -6.96
N GLY A 194 -6.66 -8.08 -6.36
CA GLY A 194 -6.99 -7.96 -4.94
C GLY A 194 -5.85 -8.37 -4.00
N ASP A 195 -5.08 -9.39 -4.37
CA ASP A 195 -3.96 -9.89 -3.57
C ASP A 195 -2.81 -8.90 -3.53
N LEU A 196 -2.49 -8.30 -4.68
CA LEU A 196 -1.53 -7.20 -4.75
C LEU A 196 -2.03 -5.94 -4.02
N PHE A 197 -3.33 -5.67 -4.09
CA PHE A 197 -3.94 -4.55 -3.38
C PHE A 197 -3.76 -4.68 -1.86
N VAL A 198 -4.05 -5.85 -1.28
CA VAL A 198 -3.87 -6.08 0.16
C VAL A 198 -2.40 -5.98 0.57
N ALA A 199 -1.47 -6.44 -0.27
CA ALA A 199 -0.04 -6.23 -0.08
C ALA A 199 0.33 -4.73 -0.07
N GLY A 200 -0.25 -3.94 -0.98
CA GLY A 200 -0.12 -2.47 -1.00
C GLY A 200 -0.65 -1.82 0.27
N VAL A 201 -1.80 -2.27 0.76
CA VAL A 201 -2.40 -1.80 2.02
C VAL A 201 -1.50 -2.11 3.22
N LEU A 202 -0.93 -3.32 3.29
CA LEU A 202 0.07 -3.66 4.31
C LEU A 202 1.28 -2.73 4.21
N GLY A 203 1.81 -2.50 3.01
CA GLY A 203 2.93 -1.60 2.77
C GLY A 203 2.66 -0.18 3.25
N GLY A 204 1.50 0.37 2.93
CA GLY A 204 1.05 1.68 3.40
C GLY A 204 0.92 1.75 4.92
N LEU A 205 0.32 0.72 5.53
CA LEU A 205 0.21 0.60 6.99
C LEU A 205 1.58 0.58 7.67
N LEU A 206 2.50 -0.24 7.17
CA LEU A 206 3.84 -0.35 7.74
C LEU A 206 4.66 0.94 7.57
N ALA A 207 4.55 1.61 6.42
CA ALA A 207 5.21 2.88 6.16
C ALA A 207 4.76 3.98 7.13
N THR A 208 3.45 4.06 7.41
CA THR A 208 2.87 5.09 8.28
C THR A 208 3.01 4.79 9.77
N ALA A 209 2.83 3.51 10.18
CA ALA A 209 2.76 3.14 11.59
C ALA A 209 4.07 2.60 12.16
N MET A 210 4.95 2.02 11.35
CA MET A 210 6.14 1.30 11.83
C MET A 210 7.47 1.81 11.27
N GLY A 211 7.43 2.64 10.23
CA GLY A 211 8.60 3.23 9.59
C GLY A 211 9.33 2.29 8.61
N ARG A 212 10.23 2.87 7.83
CA ARG A 212 10.86 2.25 6.64
C ARG A 212 11.57 0.92 6.90
N ARG A 213 12.37 0.85 7.96
CA ARG A 213 13.13 -0.39 8.27
C ARG A 213 12.22 -1.59 8.52
N ARG A 214 11.09 -1.38 9.19
CA ARG A 214 10.12 -2.45 9.45
C ARG A 214 9.28 -2.76 8.23
N GLN A 215 8.93 -1.77 7.43
CA GLN A 215 8.28 -1.97 6.16
C GLN A 215 9.12 -2.90 5.26
N LEU A 216 10.44 -2.65 5.14
CA LEU A 216 11.33 -3.52 4.35
C LEU A 216 11.41 -4.94 4.90
N ARG A 217 11.49 -5.11 6.24
CA ARG A 217 11.43 -6.45 6.86
C ARG A 217 10.07 -7.13 6.64
N GLY A 218 8.99 -6.34 6.65
CA GLY A 218 7.65 -6.83 6.30
C GLY A 218 7.57 -7.26 4.84
N ALA A 219 8.18 -6.52 3.94
CA ALA A 219 8.24 -6.84 2.52
C ALA A 219 8.97 -8.16 2.25
N THR A 220 10.13 -8.36 2.87
CA THR A 220 10.88 -9.63 2.76
C THR A 220 10.13 -10.79 3.38
N LEU A 221 9.49 -10.58 4.53
CA LEU A 221 8.67 -11.61 5.18
C LEU A 221 7.44 -11.97 4.35
N ALA A 222 6.75 -10.96 3.77
CA ALA A 222 5.60 -11.18 2.90
C ALA A 222 6.00 -12.00 1.66
N ALA A 223 7.11 -11.64 0.99
CA ALA A 223 7.62 -12.40 -0.15
C ALA A 223 7.99 -13.85 0.23
N ALA A 224 8.65 -14.04 1.37
CA ALA A 224 9.05 -15.37 1.84
C ALA A 224 7.84 -16.24 2.22
N LEU A 225 6.84 -15.65 2.90
CA LEU A 225 5.61 -16.35 3.24
C LEU A 225 4.76 -16.65 2.00
N ALA A 226 4.67 -15.71 1.04
CA ALA A 226 3.98 -15.95 -0.22
C ALA A 226 4.63 -17.11 -0.99
N LEU A 227 5.96 -17.06 -1.17
CA LEU A 227 6.69 -18.14 -1.84
C LEU A 227 6.53 -19.48 -1.12
N GLY A 228 6.60 -19.50 0.21
CA GLY A 228 6.37 -20.71 1.00
C GLY A 228 4.94 -21.23 0.88
N PHE A 229 3.96 -20.32 0.79
CA PHE A 229 2.55 -20.66 0.63
C PHE A 229 2.26 -21.18 -0.78
N ASP A 230 2.91 -20.58 -1.78
CA ASP A 230 2.78 -20.99 -3.17
C ASP A 230 3.30 -22.43 -3.43
N LEU A 231 4.17 -22.98 -2.55
CA LEU A 231 4.55 -24.39 -2.63
C LEU A 231 3.36 -25.33 -2.38
N LEU A 232 2.29 -24.85 -1.74
CA LEU A 232 1.07 -25.63 -1.55
C LEU A 232 0.30 -25.86 -2.85
N PHE A 233 0.54 -25.07 -3.94
CA PHE A 233 -0.04 -25.33 -5.26
C PHE A 233 0.33 -26.68 -5.86
N PHE A 234 1.35 -27.34 -5.33
CA PHE A 234 1.63 -28.74 -5.70
C PHE A 234 0.60 -29.73 -5.11
N PHE A 235 -0.24 -29.30 -4.19
CA PHE A 235 -1.20 -30.14 -3.46
C PHE A 235 -2.65 -29.66 -3.59
N VAL A 236 -2.86 -28.37 -3.88
CA VAL A 236 -4.19 -27.73 -3.98
C VAL A 236 -4.24 -26.77 -5.15
N ASP A 237 -5.39 -26.70 -5.81
CA ASP A 237 -5.57 -25.90 -7.04
C ASP A 237 -5.81 -24.42 -6.77
N GLU A 238 -6.33 -24.05 -5.60
CA GLU A 238 -6.60 -22.66 -5.22
C GLU A 238 -6.10 -22.37 -3.80
N LEU A 239 -5.46 -21.22 -3.65
CA LEU A 239 -4.94 -20.73 -2.38
C LEU A 239 -5.34 -19.27 -2.16
N PRO A 240 -5.76 -18.90 -0.93
CA PRO A 240 -6.05 -17.51 -0.61
C PRO A 240 -4.73 -16.72 -0.47
N ALA A 241 -4.32 -16.03 -1.54
CA ALA A 241 -3.04 -15.30 -1.61
C ALA A 241 -2.96 -14.09 -0.66
N THR A 242 -4.05 -13.72 -0.01
CA THR A 242 -4.09 -12.69 1.06
C THR A 242 -3.56 -13.19 2.41
N VAL A 243 -3.54 -14.51 2.64
CA VAL A 243 -3.11 -15.12 3.91
C VAL A 243 -1.65 -14.81 4.24
N PRO A 244 -0.66 -14.93 3.33
CA PRO A 244 0.73 -14.54 3.60
C PRO A 244 0.87 -13.08 4.06
N VAL A 245 0.06 -12.17 3.51
CA VAL A 245 0.05 -10.75 3.87
C VAL A 245 -0.47 -10.54 5.30
N ALA A 246 -1.58 -11.21 5.65
CA ALA A 246 -2.13 -11.16 7.00
C ALA A 246 -1.20 -11.78 8.04
N LEU A 247 -0.58 -12.92 7.74
CA LEU A 247 0.41 -13.55 8.60
C LEU A 247 1.63 -12.65 8.83
N THR A 248 2.11 -11.96 7.78
CA THR A 248 3.18 -10.97 7.90
C THR A 248 2.81 -9.89 8.91
N LEU A 249 1.59 -9.34 8.81
CA LEU A 249 1.10 -8.34 9.76
C LEU A 249 1.07 -8.89 11.18
N LEU A 250 0.49 -10.06 11.38
CA LEU A 250 0.36 -10.69 12.71
C LEU A 250 1.73 -10.95 13.36
N VAL A 251 2.71 -11.46 12.60
CA VAL A 251 4.08 -11.68 13.08
C VAL A 251 4.75 -10.37 13.50
N LEU A 252 4.58 -9.31 12.71
CA LEU A 252 5.15 -7.99 13.04
C LEU A 252 4.46 -7.34 14.24
N MET A 253 3.16 -7.56 14.43
CA MET A 253 2.40 -7.08 15.58
C MET A 253 2.73 -7.86 16.84
N ALA A 254 2.87 -9.18 16.78
CA ALA A 254 3.24 -10.03 17.92
C ALA A 254 4.60 -9.64 18.53
N ARG A 255 5.53 -9.18 17.70
CA ARG A 255 6.84 -8.64 18.14
C ARG A 255 6.75 -7.22 18.73
N ARG A 256 5.54 -6.61 18.83
CA ARG A 256 5.27 -5.33 19.49
C ARG A 256 3.95 -5.38 20.27
N PRO A 257 3.98 -5.74 21.56
CA PRO A 257 2.77 -5.71 22.40
C PRO A 257 2.21 -4.29 22.66
N GLY A 258 2.80 -3.23 22.11
CA GLY A 258 2.43 -1.84 22.39
C GLY A 258 1.40 -1.19 21.45
N LEU A 259 1.13 -1.76 20.24
CA LEU A 259 0.15 -1.15 19.31
C LEU A 259 -1.31 -1.37 19.73
N THR A 260 -1.58 -2.36 20.58
CA THR A 260 -2.91 -2.64 21.14
C THR A 260 -3.21 -1.86 22.43
N ARG A 261 -2.20 -1.19 23.02
CA ARG A 261 -2.29 -0.53 24.32
C ARG A 261 -2.18 1.00 24.29
N SER A 262 -2.42 1.67 23.16
CA SER A 262 -2.66 3.11 23.23
C SER A 262 -4.11 3.32 23.70
N PRO A 263 -4.34 3.66 24.98
CA PRO A 263 -5.66 4.06 25.38
C PRO A 263 -6.00 5.34 24.61
N MET A 264 -7.25 5.38 24.16
CA MET A 264 -7.95 6.58 23.72
C MET A 264 -7.39 7.79 24.50
N GLY A 265 -6.78 8.73 23.76
CA GLY A 265 -6.16 9.93 24.33
C GLY A 265 -7.10 10.71 25.27
N LEU A 266 -7.02 10.38 26.53
CA LEU A 266 -7.22 11.31 27.59
C LEU A 266 -5.84 11.94 27.82
N ALA A 267 -5.65 13.13 27.28
CA ALA A 267 -4.60 14.01 27.77
C ALA A 267 -4.71 14.01 29.30
N PRO A 268 -3.60 13.80 30.02
CA PRO A 268 -3.67 13.97 31.46
C PRO A 268 -4.19 15.39 31.70
N PRO A 269 -5.14 15.58 32.68
CA PRO A 269 -5.58 16.90 33.02
C PRO A 269 -4.34 17.72 33.38
N ALA A 270 -4.24 18.88 32.75
CA ALA A 270 -3.21 19.86 33.11
C ALA A 270 -3.19 19.94 34.64
N ARG A 271 -2.07 19.53 35.25
CA ARG A 271 -1.84 19.80 36.66
C ARG A 271 -1.96 21.33 36.81
N GLU A 272 -3.07 21.75 37.36
CA GLU A 272 -3.17 23.09 37.94
C GLU A 272 -1.96 23.25 38.85
N ALA A 273 -1.02 24.07 38.41
CA ALA A 273 0.04 24.56 39.26
C ALA A 273 -0.63 25.30 40.39
N SER A 274 -0.72 24.64 41.53
CA SER A 274 -1.17 25.23 42.79
C SER A 274 -0.35 26.47 43.05
N LEU A 275 -0.98 27.62 42.87
CA LEU A 275 -0.57 28.88 43.44
C LEU A 275 -0.68 28.74 44.96
N SER A 276 0.36 28.27 45.61
CA SER A 276 0.54 28.52 47.03
C SER A 276 1.53 29.67 47.16
N GLY A 277 0.99 30.80 47.52
CA GLY A 277 1.76 31.99 47.87
C GLY A 277 2.69 31.73 49.05
N SER A 278 3.85 32.35 48.96
CA SER A 278 4.57 32.82 50.15
C SER A 278 5.15 34.16 49.81
N ALA A 279 4.59 35.16 50.46
CA ALA A 279 5.17 36.48 50.58
C ALA A 279 6.39 36.42 51.51
N ALA A 280 7.50 37.02 51.07
CA ALA A 280 8.43 37.71 51.98
C ALA A 280 9.56 38.35 51.15
N ASP A 281 9.53 39.64 51.10
CA ASP A 281 10.58 40.55 51.55
C ASP A 281 11.91 40.63 50.78
N GLY A 282 12.30 41.87 50.41
CA GLY A 282 13.72 42.21 50.34
C GLY A 282 14.26 42.81 49.04
N SER A 283 14.12 44.12 48.88
CA SER A 283 15.13 45.10 48.40
C SER A 283 15.65 45.05 46.93
N PRO A 284 15.81 46.24 46.33
CA PRO A 284 16.23 46.40 44.95
C PRO A 284 17.77 46.59 44.87
N GLU A 285 18.41 45.76 44.11
CA GLU A 285 19.83 45.97 43.75
C GLU A 285 19.96 46.39 42.29
N ARG A 286 20.49 47.56 42.08
CA ARG A 286 20.87 48.17 40.80
C ARG A 286 22.03 47.39 40.19
N SER A 287 21.91 46.97 38.96
CA SER A 287 23.07 46.55 38.17
C SER A 287 23.05 47.17 36.80
N ALA A 288 24.22 47.65 36.44
CA ALA A 288 24.61 48.52 35.35
C ALA A 288 24.42 47.95 33.92
N PRO A 289 24.41 48.81 32.91
CA PRO A 289 24.28 48.42 31.51
C PRO A 289 25.59 47.85 30.95
N GLY A 290 25.53 46.62 30.36
CA GLY A 290 26.63 46.03 29.66
C GLY A 290 26.79 46.53 28.20
N PRO A 291 28.01 46.50 27.63
CA PRO A 291 28.36 47.22 26.42
C PRO A 291 27.77 46.58 25.12
N ALA A 292 27.48 47.48 24.20
CA ALA A 292 26.98 47.19 22.85
C ALA A 292 27.91 46.26 22.04
N ARG A 293 27.36 45.20 21.50
CA ARG A 293 28.04 44.34 20.51
C ARG A 293 27.91 44.95 19.12
N THR A 294 29.05 45.27 18.53
CA THR A 294 29.21 45.69 17.14
C THR A 294 28.93 44.55 16.16
N PRO A 295 28.24 44.80 15.05
CA PRO A 295 28.02 43.76 13.99
C PRO A 295 29.27 43.53 13.18
N PRO A 296 29.47 42.31 12.63
CA PRO A 296 30.61 41.99 11.79
C PRO A 296 30.51 42.59 10.37
N PRO A 297 31.65 42.85 9.70
CA PRO A 297 31.69 43.51 8.40
C PRO A 297 31.18 42.60 7.27
N ARG A 298 30.46 43.22 6.31
CA ARG A 298 30.04 42.63 5.04
C ARG A 298 31.26 42.31 4.15
N ALA A 299 31.30 41.08 3.62
CA ALA A 299 32.23 40.66 2.59
C ALA A 299 31.88 41.31 1.24
N PRO A 300 32.92 41.65 0.41
CA PRO A 300 32.74 42.34 -0.85
C PRO A 300 32.20 41.39 -1.94
N ALA A 301 31.31 41.93 -2.78
CA ALA A 301 30.84 41.31 -4.01
C ALA A 301 32.00 41.16 -5.02
N GLY A 302 32.33 39.94 -5.36
CA GLY A 302 33.24 39.61 -6.46
C GLY A 302 32.47 39.45 -7.77
N ARG A 303 33.04 40.02 -8.82
CA ARG A 303 32.59 40.09 -10.22
C ARG A 303 32.32 38.72 -10.87
#